data_fc5e420de0207aac17cfeb59557820ac
#
_entry.id   fc5e420de0207aac17cfeb59557820ac
#
_cell.length_a   1.000
_cell.length_b   1.000
_cell.length_c   1.000
_cell.angle_alpha   90.00
_cell.angle_beta   90.00
_cell.angle_gamma   90.00
#
_symmetry.space_group_name_H-M   'P 1'
#
loop_
_entity.id
_entity.type
_entity.pdbx_description
1 polymer ?
#
loop_
_entity_poly.entity_id
_entity_poly.type
_entity_poly.pdbx_seq_one_letter_code
_entity_poly.pdbx_strand_id
1 'polypeptide(L)'
;MKKVAVELIDNIELAFKWFTIPDDKAKYDRLVSQWERSLRAAGMNYPPNIYHDALDLIIANASSKDDAPMPGDILRACEKVIERIESDPVRRKGLYEWREKYRLARIEQMTGEPQGID
;
A
#
# COMPACT_ATOMS: atom_id res chain seq x y z
N MET A 1 -1.21 1.24 8.19
CA MET A 1 -0.33 1.75 7.12
C MET A 1 1.16 1.63 7.42
N LYS A 2 1.59 1.80 8.65
CA LYS A 2 3.00 1.63 9.02
C LYS A 2 3.53 0.24 8.68
N LYS A 3 2.78 -0.81 8.99
CA LYS A 3 3.17 -2.18 8.66
C LYS A 3 3.36 -2.38 7.16
N VAL A 4 2.46 -1.85 6.36
CA VAL A 4 2.57 -1.92 4.89
C VAL A 4 3.83 -1.19 4.42
N ALA A 5 4.10 0.01 4.94
CA ALA A 5 5.29 0.77 4.59
C ALA A 5 6.58 -0.01 4.91
N VAL A 6 6.66 -0.61 6.10
CA VAL A 6 7.80 -1.43 6.50
C VAL A 6 7.99 -2.62 5.55
N GLU A 7 6.92 -3.34 5.25
CA GLU A 7 6.98 -4.51 4.37
C GLU A 7 7.39 -4.12 2.95
N LEU A 8 6.86 -3.01 2.41
CA LEU A 8 7.25 -2.53 1.09
C LEU A 8 8.74 -2.15 1.04
N ILE A 9 9.21 -1.41 2.03
CA ILE A 9 10.62 -0.99 2.11
C ILE A 9 11.54 -2.21 2.16
N ASP A 10 11.21 -3.20 3.00
CA ASP A 10 12.01 -4.41 3.13
C ASP A 10 12.05 -5.21 1.82
N ASN A 11 10.93 -5.34 1.14
CA ASN A 11 10.86 -6.06 -0.13
C ASN A 11 11.55 -5.30 -1.27
N ILE A 12 11.52 -3.98 -1.25
CA ILE A 12 12.25 -3.15 -2.22
C ILE A 12 13.76 -3.35 -2.05
N GLU A 13 14.25 -3.39 -0.82
CA GLU A 13 15.66 -3.66 -0.55
C GLU A 13 16.11 -5.00 -1.13
N LEU A 14 15.28 -6.02 -0.98
CA LEU A 14 15.59 -7.36 -1.52
C LEU A 14 15.58 -7.39 -3.04
N ALA A 15 14.73 -6.63 -3.69
CA ALA A 15 14.53 -6.67 -5.12
C ALA A 15 15.41 -5.68 -5.92
N PHE A 16 15.73 -4.53 -5.33
CA PHE A 16 16.44 -3.44 -6.01
C PHE A 16 17.83 -3.24 -5.43
N LYS A 17 18.84 -3.52 -6.24
CA LYS A 17 20.24 -3.56 -5.86
C LYS A 17 20.77 -2.28 -5.22
N TRP A 18 20.27 -1.12 -5.66
CA TRP A 18 20.78 0.17 -5.23
C TRP A 18 19.96 0.81 -4.10
N PHE A 19 18.92 0.14 -3.65
CA PHE A 19 18.12 0.62 -2.52
C PHE A 19 18.76 0.14 -1.21
N THR A 20 19.08 1.09 -0.34
CA THR A 20 19.72 0.79 0.94
C THR A 20 18.87 1.30 2.09
N ILE A 21 18.59 0.41 3.06
CA ILE A 21 17.93 0.78 4.31
C ILE A 21 18.96 1.37 5.26
N PRO A 22 18.70 2.54 5.87
CA PRO A 22 19.61 3.10 6.84
C PRO A 22 19.84 2.18 8.05
N ASP A 23 21.10 2.08 8.51
CA ASP A 23 21.42 1.32 9.72
C ASP A 23 21.01 2.06 10.99
N ASP A 24 20.98 3.39 10.95
CA ASP A 24 20.56 4.22 12.07
C ASP A 24 19.04 4.12 12.24
N LYS A 25 18.61 3.70 13.43
CA LYS A 25 17.18 3.55 13.72
C LYS A 25 16.38 4.83 13.51
N ALA A 26 16.92 5.98 13.91
CA ALA A 26 16.23 7.26 13.74
C ALA A 26 16.01 7.59 12.27
N LYS A 27 16.99 7.33 11.41
CA LYS A 27 16.86 7.52 9.96
C LYS A 27 15.89 6.53 9.34
N TYR A 28 15.94 5.28 9.79
CA TYR A 28 15.00 4.25 9.35
C TYR A 28 13.57 4.63 9.71
N ASP A 29 13.32 5.05 10.94
CA ASP A 29 11.99 5.46 11.39
C ASP A 29 11.48 6.66 10.59
N ARG A 30 12.34 7.60 10.22
CA ARG A 30 11.97 8.71 9.34
C ARG A 30 11.61 8.25 7.93
N LEU A 31 12.36 7.29 7.40
CA LEU A 31 12.06 6.72 6.08
C LEU A 31 10.69 6.05 6.08
N VAL A 32 10.41 5.22 7.09
CA VAL A 32 9.11 4.56 7.24
C VAL A 32 7.99 5.58 7.37
N SER A 33 8.18 6.62 8.20
CA SER A 33 7.17 7.66 8.39
C SER A 33 6.90 8.44 7.11
N GLN A 34 7.95 8.73 6.34
CA GLN A 34 7.81 9.43 5.06
C GLN A 34 7.01 8.59 4.05
N TRP A 35 7.30 7.30 3.97
CA TRP A 35 6.57 6.39 3.10
C TRP A 35 5.10 6.28 3.52
N GLU A 36 4.86 6.12 4.82
CA GLU A 36 3.50 6.05 5.35
C GLU A 36 2.69 7.30 4.99
N ARG A 37 3.25 8.49 5.21
CA ARG A 37 2.58 9.75 4.87
C ARG A 37 2.34 9.89 3.37
N SER A 38 3.32 9.50 2.55
CA SER A 38 3.20 9.59 1.09
C SER A 38 2.14 8.66 0.55
N LEU A 39 2.04 7.44 1.08
CA LEU A 39 1.00 6.50 0.69
C LEU A 39 -0.40 6.97 1.11
N ARG A 40 -0.50 7.65 2.25
CA ARG A 40 -1.78 8.22 2.73
C ARG A 40 -2.20 9.48 1.96
N ALA A 41 -1.23 10.23 1.46
CA ALA A 41 -1.49 11.54 0.83
C ALA A 41 -2.39 11.44 -0.41
N ALA A 42 -2.45 10.28 -1.05
CA ALA A 42 -3.32 10.06 -2.21
C ALA A 42 -4.81 10.03 -1.87
N GLY A 43 -5.17 10.01 -0.58
CA GLY A 43 -6.56 9.97 -0.14
C GLY A 43 -7.27 8.65 -0.45
N MET A 44 -6.55 7.68 -0.98
CA MET A 44 -7.06 6.35 -1.30
C MET A 44 -6.49 5.34 -0.32
N ASN A 45 -7.34 4.42 0.11
CA ASN A 45 -6.91 3.29 0.93
C ASN A 45 -7.23 1.99 0.21
N TYR A 46 -6.26 1.09 0.23
CA TYR A 46 -6.38 -0.23 -0.36
C TYR A 46 -6.16 -1.30 0.71
N PRO A 47 -6.71 -2.52 0.53
CA PRO A 47 -6.29 -3.65 1.35
C PRO A 47 -4.77 -3.84 1.25
N PRO A 48 -4.10 -4.33 2.31
CA PRO A 48 -2.63 -4.51 2.28
C PRO A 48 -2.13 -5.34 1.10
N ASN A 49 -2.88 -6.36 0.67
CA ASN A 49 -2.51 -7.20 -0.46
C ASN A 49 -2.42 -6.42 -1.78
N ILE A 50 -3.16 -5.33 -1.94
CA ILE A 50 -3.09 -4.51 -3.16
C ILE A 50 -1.74 -3.81 -3.24
N TYR A 51 -1.21 -3.30 -2.13
CA TYR A 51 0.13 -2.68 -2.11
C TYR A 51 1.21 -3.70 -2.45
N HIS A 52 1.11 -4.92 -1.93
CA HIS A 52 2.05 -5.99 -2.22
C HIS A 52 1.96 -6.45 -3.68
N ASP A 53 0.75 -6.59 -4.22
CA ASP A 53 0.55 -6.92 -5.63
C ASP A 53 1.09 -5.81 -6.54
N ALA A 54 0.94 -4.55 -6.13
CA ALA A 54 1.48 -3.41 -6.86
C ALA A 54 3.01 -3.48 -6.94
N LEU A 55 3.68 -3.77 -5.84
CA LEU A 55 5.13 -3.94 -5.82
C LEU A 55 5.56 -5.13 -6.68
N ASP A 56 4.86 -6.26 -6.60
CA ASP A 56 5.13 -7.43 -7.43
C ASP A 56 5.02 -7.09 -8.92
N LEU A 57 4.03 -6.28 -9.29
CA LEU A 57 3.86 -5.82 -10.67
C LEU A 57 5.05 -4.96 -11.12
N ILE A 58 5.51 -4.06 -10.27
CA ILE A 58 6.68 -3.22 -10.55
C ILE A 58 7.92 -4.08 -10.72
N ILE A 59 8.15 -5.02 -9.80
CA ILE A 59 9.31 -5.92 -9.84
C ILE A 59 9.29 -6.76 -11.12
N ALA A 60 8.13 -7.29 -11.51
CA ALA A 60 7.99 -8.11 -12.71
C ALA A 60 8.33 -7.35 -14.00
N ASN A 61 8.12 -6.04 -14.01
CA ASN A 61 8.40 -5.18 -15.17
C ASN A 61 9.73 -4.42 -15.09
N ALA A 62 10.44 -4.53 -13.96
CA ALA A 62 11.71 -3.83 -13.76
C ALA A 62 12.88 -4.59 -14.39
N SER A 63 13.90 -3.83 -14.78
CA SER A 63 15.19 -4.38 -15.18
C SER A 63 16.23 -4.15 -14.08
N SER A 64 17.38 -4.81 -14.16
CA SER A 64 18.46 -4.65 -13.19
C SER A 64 19.05 -3.23 -13.14
N LYS A 65 18.72 -2.39 -14.11
CA LYS A 65 19.18 -0.99 -14.20
C LYS A 65 18.16 0.01 -13.68
N ASP A 66 16.95 -0.43 -13.37
CA ASP A 66 15.90 0.46 -12.92
C ASP A 66 16.17 0.92 -11.48
N ASP A 67 15.77 2.16 -11.21
CA ASP A 67 15.78 2.71 -9.85
C ASP A 67 14.71 2.04 -9.00
N ALA A 68 14.93 2.02 -7.69
CA ALA A 68 13.94 1.54 -6.75
C ALA A 68 12.67 2.39 -6.83
N PRO A 69 11.49 1.78 -6.70
CA PRO A 69 10.25 2.54 -6.76
C PRO A 69 10.09 3.48 -5.58
N MET A 70 9.45 4.62 -5.84
CA MET A 70 9.02 5.58 -4.84
C MET A 70 7.55 5.34 -4.50
N PRO A 71 7.02 5.93 -3.40
CA PRO A 71 5.61 5.76 -3.06
C PRO A 71 4.63 6.08 -4.19
N GLY A 72 4.92 7.11 -5.00
CA GLY A 72 4.10 7.44 -6.17
C GLY A 72 4.01 6.31 -7.20
N ASP A 73 5.10 5.59 -7.39
CA ASP A 73 5.13 4.43 -8.30
C ASP A 73 4.25 3.30 -7.79
N ILE A 74 4.29 3.06 -6.47
CA ILE A 74 3.43 2.08 -5.80
C ILE A 74 1.96 2.44 -6.00
N LEU A 75 1.60 3.70 -5.80
CA LEU A 75 0.21 4.16 -5.94
C LEU A 75 -0.29 4.00 -7.38
N ARG A 76 0.53 4.34 -8.38
CA ARG A 76 0.17 4.14 -9.78
C ARG A 76 -0.01 2.65 -10.12
N ALA A 77 0.84 1.80 -9.57
CA ALA A 77 0.70 0.35 -9.74
C ALA A 77 -0.55 -0.20 -9.04
N CYS A 78 -0.92 0.37 -7.88
CA CYS A 78 -2.17 0.02 -7.21
C CYS A 78 -3.38 0.26 -8.13
N GLU A 79 -3.40 1.37 -8.85
CA GLU A 79 -4.49 1.67 -9.80
C GLU A 79 -4.59 0.57 -10.87
N LYS A 80 -3.46 0.09 -11.39
CA LYS A 80 -3.44 -1.01 -12.37
C LYS A 80 -3.93 -2.32 -11.78
N VAL A 81 -3.54 -2.62 -10.55
CA VAL A 81 -4.01 -3.82 -9.84
C VAL A 81 -5.53 -3.76 -9.65
N ILE A 82 -6.05 -2.59 -9.24
CA ILE A 82 -7.49 -2.39 -9.06
C ILE A 82 -8.24 -2.60 -10.38
N GLU A 83 -7.74 -2.07 -11.49
CA GLU A 83 -8.35 -2.27 -12.82
C GLU A 83 -8.46 -3.76 -13.16
N ARG A 84 -7.43 -4.56 -12.85
CA ARG A 84 -7.46 -6.00 -13.06
C ARG A 84 -8.49 -6.69 -12.18
N ILE A 85 -8.60 -6.25 -10.93
CA ILE A 85 -9.58 -6.79 -9.98
C ILE A 85 -10.99 -6.46 -10.42
N GLU A 86 -11.24 -5.24 -10.87
CA GLU A 86 -12.55 -4.80 -11.34
C GLU A 86 -13.02 -5.54 -12.59
N SER A 87 -12.08 -6.08 -13.37
CA SER A 87 -12.41 -6.93 -14.51
C SER A 87 -12.74 -8.38 -14.13
N ASP A 88 -12.51 -8.76 -12.86
CA ASP A 88 -12.81 -10.10 -12.34
C ASP A 88 -13.95 -10.00 -11.32
N PRO A 89 -15.15 -10.56 -11.61
CA PRO A 89 -16.32 -10.41 -10.73
C PRO A 89 -16.11 -10.94 -9.31
N VAL A 90 -15.34 -12.00 -9.13
CA VAL A 90 -15.09 -12.57 -7.80
C VAL A 90 -14.20 -11.66 -6.96
N ARG A 91 -13.08 -11.21 -7.52
CA ARG A 91 -12.14 -10.33 -6.84
C ARG A 91 -12.77 -8.96 -6.57
N ARG A 92 -13.56 -8.45 -7.51
CA ARG A 92 -14.28 -7.17 -7.38
C ARG A 92 -15.20 -7.17 -6.17
N LYS A 93 -15.93 -8.26 -5.95
CA LYS A 93 -16.82 -8.40 -4.79
C LYS A 93 -16.04 -8.26 -3.48
N GLY A 94 -14.92 -8.98 -3.36
CA GLY A 94 -14.07 -8.91 -2.17
C GLY A 94 -13.53 -7.50 -1.90
N LEU A 95 -13.13 -6.78 -2.95
CA LEU A 95 -12.65 -5.41 -2.83
C LEU A 95 -13.75 -4.47 -2.34
N TYR A 96 -14.96 -4.60 -2.86
CA TYR A 96 -16.08 -3.76 -2.45
C TYR A 96 -16.49 -4.04 -0.99
N GLU A 97 -16.47 -5.29 -0.57
CA GLU A 97 -16.73 -5.65 0.82
C GLU A 97 -15.69 -5.06 1.77
N TRP A 98 -14.42 -5.09 1.39
CA TRP A 98 -13.36 -4.47 2.18
C TRP A 98 -13.54 -2.96 2.30
N ARG A 99 -13.84 -2.28 1.18
CA ARG A 99 -14.09 -0.84 1.17
C ARG A 99 -15.24 -0.45 2.08
N GLU A 100 -16.31 -1.23 2.08
CA GLU A 100 -17.47 -0.99 2.93
C GLU A 100 -17.11 -1.12 4.41
N LYS A 101 -16.38 -2.16 4.79
CA LYS A 101 -15.91 -2.33 6.17
C LYS A 101 -15.01 -1.17 6.61
N TYR A 102 -14.12 -0.73 5.74
CA TYR A 102 -13.23 0.38 6.04
C TYR A 102 -14.01 1.67 6.24
N ARG A 103 -14.99 1.94 5.39
CA ARG A 103 -15.85 3.12 5.49
C ARG A 103 -16.60 3.14 6.82
N LEU A 104 -17.19 2.03 7.20
CA LEU A 104 -17.92 1.90 8.46
C LEU A 104 -17.02 2.10 9.67
N ALA A 105 -15.84 1.47 9.67
CA ALA A 105 -14.88 1.64 10.76
C ALA A 105 -14.41 3.09 10.90
N ARG A 106 -14.23 3.80 9.78
CA ARG A 106 -13.84 5.19 9.79
C ARG A 106 -14.95 6.10 10.35
N ILE A 107 -16.20 5.85 9.99
CA ILE A 107 -17.36 6.57 10.53
C ILE A 107 -17.43 6.36 12.05
N GLU A 108 -17.25 5.11 12.51
CA GLU A 108 -17.23 4.77 13.92
C GLU A 108 -16.17 5.55 14.70
N GLN A 109 -14.98 5.68 14.16
CA GLN A 109 -13.90 6.47 14.76
C GLN A 109 -14.24 7.96 14.80
N MET A 110 -14.92 8.48 13.80
CA MET A 110 -15.31 9.89 13.73
C MET A 110 -16.45 10.25 14.68
N THR A 111 -17.41 9.35 14.85
CA THR A 111 -18.61 9.59 15.70
C THR A 111 -18.43 9.12 17.13
N GLY A 112 -17.47 8.23 17.38
CA GLY A 112 -17.29 7.60 18.69
C GLY A 112 -18.37 6.57 19.02
N GLU A 113 -19.22 6.21 18.06
CA GLU A 113 -20.28 5.24 18.23
C GLU A 113 -20.10 4.06 17.29
N PRO A 114 -20.25 2.81 17.79
CA PRO A 114 -20.18 1.63 16.94
C PRO A 114 -21.27 1.63 15.86
N GLN A 115 -20.89 1.29 14.65
CA GLN A 115 -21.83 1.16 13.55
C GLN A 115 -22.35 -0.28 13.46
N GLY A 116 -23.61 -0.41 13.05
CA GLY A 116 -24.23 -1.71 12.88
C GLY A 116 -24.65 -2.41 14.17
N ILE A 117 -24.68 -1.69 15.27
CA ILE A 117 -25.20 -2.17 16.54
C ILE A 117 -26.62 -1.69 16.69
N ASP A 118 -27.50 -2.59 16.96
CA ASP A 118 -28.90 -2.28 17.24
C ASP A 118 -29.17 -2.22 18.73
#